data_3120b74655ec7e5c0e6e82c57dfe449d
#
_entry.id   3120b74655ec7e5c0e6e82c57dfe449d
#
_cell.length_a   1.000
_cell.length_b   1.000
_cell.length_c   1.000
_cell.angle_alpha   90.00
_cell.angle_beta   90.00
_cell.angle_gamma   90.00
#
_symmetry.space_group_name_H-M   'P 1'
#
loop_
_entity.id
_entity.type
_entity.pdbx_description
1 polymer ?
#
loop_
_entity_poly.entity_id
_entity_poly.type
_entity_poly.pdbx_seq_one_letter_code
_entity_poly.pdbx_strand_id
1 'polypeptide(L)'
;TVSIGLSFNKSYAKMATKLNKPDGLFVVSEQNKDIIYNLPVKKMWGIGRRNEIRMHSLGIRTIGQLANADFHRIHKEFGINGVILRKIARGEDTSGINMSGERVEKSFNHNHTLSNAIFETSQAEKEIKRMTEYVCRRMRGKDLITDHVSLSLRYEDLGYRGDKVRLNHPTNSEKEIYHNAMEIYKRLPQPDINHKVRTFGISVFELHQVSAYNLDFFNRDHLIPFKQIDFLKDKYGENIIRLGLGNS
;
A
#
# COMPACT_ATOMS: atom_id res chain seq x y z
N THR A 1 -0.04 18.39 17.87
CA THR A 1 -1.49 18.69 17.71
C THR A 1 -2.23 17.44 17.19
N VAL A 2 -3.46 17.23 17.68
CA VAL A 2 -4.31 16.09 17.31
C VAL A 2 -5.70 16.60 16.97
N SER A 3 -6.30 16.08 15.90
CA SER A 3 -7.72 16.31 15.60
C SER A 3 -8.50 15.00 15.76
N ILE A 4 -9.60 15.06 16.47
CA ILE A 4 -10.41 13.89 16.85
C ILE A 4 -11.81 14.02 16.23
N GLY A 5 -12.29 12.93 15.63
CA GLY A 5 -13.67 12.80 15.17
C GLY A 5 -14.36 11.67 15.91
N LEU A 6 -15.52 11.94 16.49
CA LEU A 6 -16.37 10.95 17.14
C LEU A 6 -17.65 10.74 16.33
N SER A 7 -18.09 9.51 16.17
CA SER A 7 -19.36 9.19 15.55
C SER A 7 -19.82 7.76 15.87
N PHE A 8 -21.05 7.42 15.48
CA PHE A 8 -21.65 6.10 15.65
C PHE A 8 -21.07 5.00 14.75
N ASN A 9 -20.24 5.35 13.77
CA ASN A 9 -19.46 4.39 12.98
C ASN A 9 -18.11 4.97 12.58
N LYS A 10 -17.16 4.10 12.18
CA LYS A 10 -15.77 4.47 11.89
C LYS A 10 -15.64 5.37 10.65
N SER A 11 -16.50 5.20 9.64
CA SER A 11 -16.44 6.00 8.41
C SER A 11 -16.84 7.44 8.68
N TYR A 12 -17.87 7.65 9.46
CA TYR A 12 -18.29 9.00 9.86
C TYR A 12 -17.31 9.64 10.83
N ALA A 13 -16.77 8.88 11.80
CA ALA A 13 -15.72 9.38 12.68
C ALA A 13 -14.49 9.86 11.90
N LYS A 14 -14.09 9.11 10.85
CA LYS A 14 -12.99 9.51 9.96
C LYS A 14 -13.30 10.78 9.15
N MET A 15 -14.53 10.97 8.72
CA MET A 15 -14.95 12.20 8.04
C MET A 15 -15.02 13.38 9.03
N ALA A 16 -15.60 13.15 10.21
CA ALA A 16 -15.66 14.13 11.29
C ALA A 16 -14.29 14.68 11.69
N THR A 17 -13.27 13.83 11.76
CA THR A 17 -11.89 14.24 12.04
C THR A 17 -11.38 15.34 11.09
N LYS A 18 -11.90 15.39 9.85
CA LYS A 18 -11.45 16.38 8.85
C LYS A 18 -12.21 17.71 8.91
N LEU A 19 -13.34 17.77 9.63
CA LEU A 19 -14.21 18.95 9.67
C LEU A 19 -13.67 20.04 10.59
N ASN A 20 -12.92 19.65 11.63
CA ASN A 20 -12.34 20.59 12.58
C ASN A 20 -10.84 20.35 12.73
N LYS A 21 -10.09 20.52 11.65
CA LYS A 21 -8.62 20.54 11.63
C LYS A 21 -8.11 21.98 11.50
N PRO A 22 -6.95 22.30 12.08
CA PRO A 22 -6.14 21.51 13.01
C PRO A 22 -6.66 21.55 14.45
N ASP A 23 -6.17 20.61 15.29
CA ASP A 23 -6.29 20.62 16.74
C ASP A 23 -7.74 20.75 17.27
N GLY A 24 -8.67 20.02 16.68
CA GLY A 24 -10.09 20.13 17.02
C GLY A 24 -10.77 18.81 17.29
N LEU A 25 -11.87 18.87 18.03
CA LEU A 25 -12.82 17.78 18.26
C LEU A 25 -14.11 18.06 17.49
N PHE A 26 -14.59 17.06 16.74
CA PHE A 26 -15.88 17.13 16.06
C PHE A 26 -16.71 15.87 16.30
N VAL A 27 -17.98 16.06 16.70
CA VAL A 27 -18.90 14.96 17.00
C VAL A 27 -20.01 14.92 15.96
N VAL A 28 -20.16 13.77 15.32
CA VAL A 28 -21.29 13.49 14.41
C VAL A 28 -22.17 12.42 15.04
N SER A 29 -23.41 12.81 15.32
CA SER A 29 -24.46 11.94 15.83
C SER A 29 -25.56 11.72 14.77
N GLU A 30 -26.55 10.90 15.07
CA GLU A 30 -27.72 10.72 14.19
C GLU A 30 -28.51 12.04 14.00
N GLN A 31 -28.53 12.92 15.01
CA GLN A 31 -29.27 14.19 14.97
C GLN A 31 -28.62 15.24 14.06
N ASN A 32 -27.28 15.18 13.86
CA ASN A 32 -26.55 16.16 13.06
C ASN A 32 -25.85 15.58 11.84
N LYS A 33 -26.21 14.36 11.42
CA LYS A 33 -25.58 13.68 10.27
C LYS A 33 -25.73 14.44 8.94
N ASP A 34 -26.66 15.37 8.84
CA ASP A 34 -26.83 16.23 7.66
C ASP A 34 -25.58 17.07 7.36
N ILE A 35 -24.74 17.32 8.37
CA ILE A 35 -23.44 17.95 8.17
C ILE A 35 -22.58 17.12 7.20
N ILE A 36 -22.60 15.78 7.34
CA ILE A 36 -21.89 14.87 6.43
C ILE A 36 -22.58 14.83 5.06
N TYR A 37 -23.92 14.82 5.02
CA TYR A 37 -24.69 14.77 3.77
C TYR A 37 -24.41 15.96 2.86
N ASN A 38 -24.18 17.13 3.43
CA ASN A 38 -23.89 18.36 2.69
C ASN A 38 -22.45 18.45 2.18
N LEU A 39 -21.56 17.57 2.62
CA LEU A 39 -20.17 17.57 2.14
C LEU A 39 -20.09 17.13 0.67
N PRO A 40 -19.14 17.72 -0.09
CA PRO A 40 -18.80 17.24 -1.41
C PRO A 40 -18.43 15.75 -1.38
N VAL A 41 -18.88 15.00 -2.37
CA VAL A 41 -18.69 13.53 -2.44
C VAL A 41 -17.21 13.11 -2.36
N LYS A 42 -16.28 13.93 -2.87
CA LYS A 42 -14.83 13.72 -2.75
C LYS A 42 -14.30 13.72 -1.31
N LYS A 43 -15.01 14.31 -0.36
CA LYS A 43 -14.62 14.31 1.05
C LYS A 43 -14.91 12.97 1.72
N MET A 44 -15.73 12.14 1.11
CA MET A 44 -16.03 10.82 1.62
C MET A 44 -14.84 9.89 1.50
N TRP A 45 -14.60 9.12 2.55
CA TRP A 45 -13.58 8.08 2.53
C TRP A 45 -13.92 7.00 1.48
N GLY A 46 -12.92 6.57 0.70
CA GLY A 46 -13.10 5.60 -0.38
C GLY A 46 -13.41 6.22 -1.75
N ILE A 47 -13.63 7.53 -1.84
CA ILE A 47 -13.84 8.23 -3.10
C ILE A 47 -12.59 9.01 -3.49
N GLY A 48 -11.85 8.48 -4.47
CA GLY A 48 -10.72 9.15 -5.10
C GLY A 48 -11.16 9.95 -6.34
N ARG A 49 -10.23 10.69 -6.94
CA ARG A 49 -10.46 11.58 -8.09
C ARG A 49 -11.21 10.90 -9.26
N ARG A 50 -10.88 9.66 -9.59
CA ARG A 50 -11.55 8.93 -10.69
C ARG A 50 -13.02 8.67 -10.38
N ASN A 51 -13.32 8.22 -9.16
CA ASN A 51 -14.70 7.97 -8.74
C ASN A 51 -15.48 9.27 -8.55
N GLU A 52 -14.85 10.36 -8.09
CA GLU A 52 -15.45 11.69 -8.03
C GLU A 52 -15.96 12.13 -9.41
N ILE A 53 -15.11 12.05 -10.45
CA ILE A 53 -15.48 12.43 -11.83
C ILE A 53 -16.67 11.58 -12.32
N ARG A 54 -16.63 10.27 -12.11
CA ARG A 54 -17.72 9.36 -12.51
C ARG A 54 -19.01 9.63 -11.73
N MET A 55 -18.92 9.99 -10.46
CA MET A 55 -20.10 10.37 -9.67
C MET A 55 -20.68 11.69 -10.15
N HIS A 56 -19.84 12.65 -10.50
CA HIS A 56 -20.29 13.92 -11.07
C HIS A 56 -21.03 13.73 -12.42
N SER A 57 -20.60 12.82 -13.27
CA SER A 57 -21.30 12.50 -14.54
C SER A 57 -22.69 11.87 -14.29
N LEU A 58 -22.90 11.27 -13.12
CA LEU A 58 -24.21 10.79 -12.66
C LEU A 58 -25.03 11.88 -11.94
N GLY A 59 -24.55 13.11 -11.83
CA GLY A 59 -25.21 14.19 -11.10
C GLY A 59 -25.03 14.13 -9.60
N ILE A 60 -24.14 13.24 -9.08
CA ILE A 60 -23.90 13.06 -7.65
C ILE A 60 -22.72 13.94 -7.25
N ARG A 61 -22.99 15.01 -6.52
CA ARG A 61 -22.00 16.02 -6.08
C ARG A 61 -21.75 15.98 -4.57
N THR A 62 -22.75 15.55 -3.78
CA THR A 62 -22.69 15.49 -2.33
C THR A 62 -22.82 14.06 -1.81
N ILE A 63 -22.41 13.85 -0.56
CA ILE A 63 -22.56 12.56 0.12
C ILE A 63 -24.04 12.22 0.27
N GLY A 64 -24.91 13.18 0.58
CA GLY A 64 -26.36 12.99 0.67
C GLY A 64 -27.00 12.57 -0.66
N GLN A 65 -26.52 13.13 -1.79
CA GLN A 65 -26.97 12.67 -3.10
C GLN A 65 -26.56 11.23 -3.38
N LEU A 66 -25.36 10.82 -2.97
CA LEU A 66 -24.93 9.41 -3.07
C LEU A 66 -25.78 8.50 -2.17
N ALA A 67 -26.06 8.91 -0.94
CA ALA A 67 -26.91 8.17 -0.01
C ALA A 67 -28.29 7.87 -0.59
N ASN A 68 -28.88 8.84 -1.30
CA ASN A 68 -30.21 8.74 -1.89
C ASN A 68 -30.21 8.30 -3.36
N ALA A 69 -29.04 8.03 -3.95
CA ALA A 69 -28.94 7.61 -5.34
C ALA A 69 -29.63 6.26 -5.58
N ASP A 70 -30.13 6.06 -6.78
CA ASP A 70 -30.74 4.79 -7.18
C ASP A 70 -29.74 3.64 -7.10
N PHE A 71 -30.15 2.53 -6.49
CA PHE A 71 -29.30 1.37 -6.25
C PHE A 71 -28.80 0.75 -7.56
N HIS A 72 -29.71 0.55 -8.53
CA HIS A 72 -29.37 -0.12 -9.78
C HIS A 72 -28.40 0.72 -10.62
N ARG A 73 -28.59 2.03 -10.63
CA ARG A 73 -27.68 2.97 -11.30
C ARG A 73 -26.29 2.95 -10.70
N ILE A 74 -26.18 2.97 -9.35
CA ILE A 74 -24.89 2.90 -8.66
C ILE A 74 -24.21 1.54 -8.87
N HIS A 75 -24.96 0.45 -8.77
CA HIS A 75 -24.42 -0.89 -8.98
C HIS A 75 -23.95 -1.09 -10.42
N LYS A 76 -24.70 -0.63 -11.42
CA LYS A 76 -24.32 -0.71 -12.83
C LYS A 76 -22.99 0.02 -13.10
N GLU A 77 -22.82 1.19 -12.52
CA GLU A 77 -21.64 2.04 -12.79
C GLU A 77 -20.40 1.66 -11.97
N PHE A 78 -20.57 1.32 -10.69
CA PHE A 78 -19.46 1.11 -9.75
C PHE A 78 -19.35 -0.32 -9.22
N GLY A 79 -20.26 -1.23 -9.60
CA GLY A 79 -20.33 -2.59 -9.07
C GLY A 79 -20.60 -2.63 -7.57
N ILE A 80 -20.15 -3.69 -6.93
CA ILE A 80 -20.31 -3.89 -5.47
C ILE A 80 -19.68 -2.76 -4.65
N ASN A 81 -18.56 -2.20 -5.11
CA ASN A 81 -17.91 -1.08 -4.43
C ASN A 81 -18.82 0.16 -4.35
N GLY A 82 -19.59 0.43 -5.41
CA GLY A 82 -20.57 1.52 -5.40
C GLY A 82 -21.67 1.31 -4.37
N VAL A 83 -22.15 0.06 -4.24
CA VAL A 83 -23.16 -0.30 -3.22
C VAL A 83 -22.60 -0.09 -1.81
N ILE A 84 -21.34 -0.49 -1.56
CA ILE A 84 -20.66 -0.27 -0.29
C ILE A 84 -20.54 1.23 0.00
N LEU A 85 -20.10 2.02 -0.98
CA LEU A 85 -19.98 3.48 -0.83
C LEU A 85 -21.33 4.14 -0.54
N ARG A 86 -22.42 3.70 -1.20
CA ARG A 86 -23.76 4.18 -0.94
C ARG A 86 -24.22 3.86 0.48
N LYS A 87 -23.97 2.63 0.99
CA LYS A 87 -24.24 2.26 2.39
C LYS A 87 -23.47 3.14 3.36
N ILE A 88 -22.17 3.34 3.14
CA ILE A 88 -21.34 4.24 3.95
C ILE A 88 -21.89 5.66 3.92
N ALA A 89 -22.32 6.17 2.75
CA ALA A 89 -22.93 7.49 2.63
C ALA A 89 -24.21 7.64 3.46
N ARG A 90 -24.97 6.57 3.64
CA ARG A 90 -26.17 6.51 4.49
C ARG A 90 -25.87 6.39 5.99
N GLY A 91 -24.59 6.18 6.34
CA GLY A 91 -24.19 5.91 7.71
C GLY A 91 -24.32 4.43 8.11
N GLU A 92 -24.56 3.53 7.17
CA GLU A 92 -24.74 2.10 7.36
C GLU A 92 -23.39 1.34 7.27
N ASP A 93 -22.34 1.87 7.90
CA ASP A 93 -21.05 1.19 8.00
C ASP A 93 -21.05 0.25 9.21
N THR A 94 -21.33 -1.03 8.95
CA THR A 94 -21.34 -2.10 9.97
C THR A 94 -19.99 -2.76 10.16
N SER A 95 -18.95 -2.29 9.49
CA SER A 95 -17.61 -2.87 9.61
C SER A 95 -17.06 -2.69 11.03
N GLY A 96 -16.73 -3.80 11.69
CA GLY A 96 -16.21 -3.80 13.05
C GLY A 96 -14.88 -3.06 13.21
N ILE A 97 -14.58 -2.66 14.44
CA ILE A 97 -13.26 -2.20 14.84
C ILE A 97 -12.50 -3.42 15.35
N ASN A 98 -11.35 -3.71 14.75
CA ASN A 98 -10.50 -4.77 15.26
C ASN A 98 -9.84 -4.30 16.56
N MET A 99 -10.33 -4.79 17.69
CA MET A 99 -9.83 -4.47 19.03
C MET A 99 -8.66 -5.35 19.46
N SER A 100 -8.46 -6.51 18.84
CA SER A 100 -7.41 -7.46 19.22
C SER A 100 -6.00 -6.96 18.86
N GLY A 101 -5.89 -5.98 17.98
CA GLY A 101 -4.58 -5.50 17.50
C GLY A 101 -3.85 -6.49 16.59
N GLU A 102 -4.32 -7.72 16.49
CA GLU A 102 -3.75 -8.72 15.60
C GLU A 102 -4.06 -8.35 14.14
N ARG A 103 -3.05 -7.91 13.44
CA ARG A 103 -3.11 -7.69 12.00
C ARG A 103 -2.39 -8.83 11.30
N VAL A 104 -3.12 -9.59 10.51
CA VAL A 104 -2.50 -10.46 9.52
C VAL A 104 -1.92 -9.56 8.44
N GLU A 105 -0.60 -9.57 8.33
CA GLU A 105 0.09 -8.81 7.29
C GLU A 105 -0.23 -9.43 5.93
N LYS A 106 -0.70 -8.60 5.01
CA LYS A 106 -1.03 -9.03 3.63
C LYS A 106 0.08 -8.70 2.64
N SER A 107 0.89 -7.71 2.97
CA SER A 107 2.01 -7.25 2.14
C SER A 107 2.99 -6.45 2.96
N PHE A 108 4.25 -6.43 2.54
CA PHE A 108 5.24 -5.45 2.96
C PHE A 108 5.60 -4.58 1.77
N ASN A 109 5.51 -3.27 1.98
CA ASN A 109 5.83 -2.27 0.96
C ASN A 109 6.94 -1.36 1.47
N HIS A 110 7.81 -0.95 0.57
CA HIS A 110 8.72 0.16 0.80
C HIS A 110 8.72 1.06 -0.42
N ASN A 111 8.43 2.35 -0.20
CA ASN A 111 8.52 3.38 -1.23
C ASN A 111 9.58 4.38 -0.79
N HIS A 112 10.48 4.71 -1.68
CA HIS A 112 11.49 5.73 -1.45
C HIS A 112 11.46 6.78 -2.54
N THR A 113 11.25 8.03 -2.12
CA THR A 113 11.33 9.20 -3.01
C THR A 113 12.70 9.81 -2.86
N LEU A 114 13.46 9.79 -3.92
CA LEU A 114 14.84 10.28 -3.97
C LEU A 114 14.88 11.81 -3.83
N SER A 115 15.94 12.34 -3.23
CA SER A 115 16.18 13.79 -3.19
C SER A 115 16.40 14.35 -4.60
N ASN A 116 17.16 13.62 -5.41
CA ASN A 116 17.37 13.92 -6.83
C ASN A 116 16.90 12.72 -7.66
N ALA A 117 16.20 13.02 -8.76
CA ALA A 117 15.78 11.97 -9.69
C ALA A 117 16.98 11.41 -10.44
N ILE A 118 16.93 10.12 -10.73
CA ILE A 118 18.03 9.37 -11.36
C ILE A 118 17.61 8.78 -12.69
N PHE A 119 18.58 8.56 -13.57
CA PHE A 119 18.38 7.89 -14.86
C PHE A 119 19.41 6.78 -15.12
N GLU A 120 20.48 6.71 -14.35
CA GLU A 120 21.49 5.67 -14.50
C GLU A 120 21.04 4.35 -13.89
N THR A 121 21.17 3.27 -14.65
CA THR A 121 20.82 1.91 -14.21
C THR A 121 21.57 1.50 -12.95
N SER A 122 22.86 1.85 -12.83
CA SER A 122 23.69 1.52 -11.66
C SER A 122 23.14 2.13 -10.35
N GLN A 123 22.57 3.32 -10.43
CA GLN A 123 21.93 3.98 -9.28
C GLN A 123 20.58 3.30 -8.95
N ALA A 124 19.79 2.94 -9.99
CA ALA A 124 18.55 2.22 -9.82
C ALA A 124 18.77 0.83 -9.17
N GLU A 125 19.80 0.10 -9.61
CA GLU A 125 20.17 -1.20 -9.03
C GLU A 125 20.49 -1.10 -7.53
N LYS A 126 21.28 -0.10 -7.14
CA LYS A 126 21.63 0.15 -5.73
C LYS A 126 20.37 0.44 -4.89
N GLU A 127 19.45 1.25 -5.45
CA GLU A 127 18.23 1.60 -4.75
C GLU A 127 17.27 0.40 -4.62
N ILE A 128 17.07 -0.36 -5.70
CA ILE A 128 16.24 -1.57 -5.68
C ILE A 128 16.81 -2.59 -4.69
N LYS A 129 18.14 -2.78 -4.67
CA LYS A 129 18.81 -3.67 -3.72
C LYS A 129 18.53 -3.27 -2.27
N ARG A 130 18.74 -2.00 -1.93
CA ARG A 130 18.50 -1.46 -0.59
C ARG A 130 17.07 -1.65 -0.14
N MET A 131 16.11 -1.38 -1.04
CA MET A 131 14.70 -1.52 -0.75
C MET A 131 14.28 -2.99 -0.59
N THR A 132 14.86 -3.88 -1.38
CA THR A 132 14.65 -5.34 -1.26
C THR A 132 15.10 -5.83 0.11
N GLU A 133 16.29 -5.47 0.54
CA GLU A 133 16.81 -5.81 1.86
C GLU A 133 15.84 -5.39 2.97
N TYR A 134 15.31 -4.17 2.89
CA TYR A 134 14.38 -3.63 3.87
C TYR A 134 13.07 -4.44 3.95
N VAL A 135 12.44 -4.78 2.82
CA VAL A 135 11.19 -5.55 2.83
C VAL A 135 11.41 -6.99 3.27
N CYS A 136 12.52 -7.62 2.85
CA CYS A 136 12.87 -8.98 3.26
C CYS A 136 13.12 -9.09 4.76
N ARG A 137 13.84 -8.13 5.35
CA ARG A 137 14.08 -8.10 6.80
C ARG A 137 12.77 -8.00 7.58
N ARG A 138 11.86 -7.12 7.18
CA ARG A 138 10.53 -6.99 7.81
C ARG A 138 9.73 -8.29 7.71
N MET A 139 9.80 -8.96 6.58
CA MET A 139 9.12 -10.23 6.33
C MET A 139 9.70 -11.34 7.21
N ARG A 140 11.04 -11.49 7.25
CA ARG A 140 11.74 -12.47 8.11
C ARG A 140 11.49 -12.23 9.59
N GLY A 141 11.42 -10.98 10.03
CA GLY A 141 11.11 -10.62 11.42
C GLY A 141 9.73 -11.10 11.90
N LYS A 142 8.86 -11.53 10.96
CA LYS A 142 7.53 -12.10 11.25
C LYS A 142 7.40 -13.56 10.80
N ASP A 143 8.49 -14.23 10.50
CA ASP A 143 8.53 -15.60 9.99
C ASP A 143 7.64 -15.83 8.76
N LEU A 144 7.67 -14.85 7.84
CA LEU A 144 6.88 -14.86 6.61
C LEU A 144 7.75 -15.08 5.38
N ILE A 145 7.13 -15.67 4.36
CA ILE A 145 7.65 -15.86 3.00
C ILE A 145 6.63 -15.34 2.00
N THR A 146 7.07 -15.07 0.79
CA THR A 146 6.22 -14.58 -0.30
C THR A 146 6.50 -15.34 -1.59
N ASP A 147 5.50 -15.48 -2.43
CA ASP A 147 5.63 -15.95 -3.82
C ASP A 147 5.32 -14.82 -4.84
N HIS A 148 5.18 -13.56 -4.39
CA HIS A 148 4.93 -12.44 -5.27
C HIS A 148 5.79 -11.23 -4.94
N VAL A 149 6.36 -10.64 -5.97
CA VAL A 149 7.08 -9.37 -5.90
C VAL A 149 6.56 -8.40 -6.95
N SER A 150 6.53 -7.12 -6.60
CA SER A 150 6.24 -6.04 -7.55
C SER A 150 7.26 -4.92 -7.40
N LEU A 151 7.56 -4.28 -8.53
CA LEU A 151 8.36 -3.07 -8.59
C LEU A 151 7.56 -1.98 -9.30
N SER A 152 7.63 -0.77 -8.78
CA SER A 152 7.00 0.40 -9.36
C SER A 152 7.97 1.57 -9.43
N LEU A 153 7.86 2.35 -10.49
CA LEU A 153 8.63 3.55 -10.74
C LEU A 153 7.68 4.73 -10.93
N ARG A 154 8.01 5.85 -10.33
CA ARG A 154 7.36 7.12 -10.59
C ARG A 154 8.39 8.10 -11.12
N TYR A 155 8.11 8.63 -12.29
CA TYR A 155 8.97 9.56 -12.99
C TYR A 155 8.72 11.01 -12.54
N GLU A 156 9.60 11.95 -12.92
CA GLU A 156 9.46 13.37 -12.57
C GLU A 156 8.19 14.01 -13.14
N ASP A 157 7.76 13.58 -14.32
CA ASP A 157 6.49 13.99 -14.96
C ASP A 157 5.23 13.45 -14.27
N LEU A 158 5.40 12.79 -13.10
CA LEU A 158 4.37 12.09 -12.34
C LEU A 158 3.83 10.83 -13.02
N GLY A 159 4.40 10.41 -14.16
CA GLY A 159 4.11 9.14 -14.79
C GLY A 159 4.42 7.98 -13.84
N TYR A 160 3.55 6.99 -13.83
CA TYR A 160 3.70 5.79 -12.99
C TYR A 160 3.76 4.55 -13.89
N ARG A 161 4.75 3.71 -13.66
CA ARG A 161 4.88 2.39 -14.28
C ARG A 161 5.21 1.37 -13.21
N GLY A 162 4.71 0.17 -13.38
CA GLY A 162 5.00 -0.92 -12.46
C GLY A 162 4.51 -2.23 -13.02
N ASP A 163 5.12 -3.29 -12.55
CA ASP A 163 4.78 -4.66 -12.90
C ASP A 163 4.98 -5.56 -11.68
N LYS A 164 4.46 -6.78 -11.77
CA LYS A 164 4.56 -7.80 -10.73
C LYS A 164 4.87 -9.15 -11.35
N VAL A 165 5.50 -10.00 -10.56
CA VAL A 165 5.81 -11.38 -10.95
C VAL A 165 5.47 -12.32 -9.81
N ARG A 166 5.01 -13.52 -10.17
CA ARG A 166 4.94 -14.65 -9.27
C ARG A 166 6.25 -15.42 -9.34
N LEU A 167 6.80 -15.72 -8.17
CA LEU A 167 8.02 -16.53 -8.02
C LEU A 167 7.69 -18.02 -8.23
N ASN A 168 8.67 -18.80 -8.60
CA ASN A 168 8.50 -20.24 -8.81
C ASN A 168 8.21 -20.97 -7.49
N HIS A 169 8.69 -20.46 -6.38
CA HIS A 169 8.47 -20.97 -5.02
C HIS A 169 8.46 -19.81 -4.02
N PRO A 170 7.78 -19.96 -2.89
CA PRO A 170 7.81 -18.95 -1.84
C PRO A 170 9.19 -18.84 -1.20
N THR A 171 9.63 -17.61 -0.96
CA THR A 171 10.96 -17.30 -0.44
C THR A 171 10.97 -16.09 0.49
N ASN A 172 12.01 -15.96 1.30
CA ASN A 172 12.40 -14.73 2.00
C ASN A 172 13.83 -14.30 1.64
N SER A 173 14.39 -14.90 0.59
CA SER A 173 15.74 -14.63 0.09
C SER A 173 15.82 -13.28 -0.60
N GLU A 174 16.69 -12.40 -0.11
CA GLU A 174 16.98 -11.11 -0.75
C GLU A 174 17.48 -11.28 -2.17
N LYS A 175 18.32 -12.28 -2.41
CA LYS A 175 18.90 -12.55 -3.74
C LYS A 175 17.83 -12.85 -4.77
N GLU A 176 16.86 -13.71 -4.42
CA GLU A 176 15.79 -14.10 -5.32
C GLU A 176 14.80 -12.95 -5.57
N ILE A 177 14.40 -12.26 -4.50
CA ILE A 177 13.46 -11.12 -4.61
C ILE A 177 14.12 -9.99 -5.40
N TYR A 178 15.42 -9.69 -5.15
CA TYR A 178 16.15 -8.70 -5.92
C TYR A 178 16.28 -9.08 -7.39
N HIS A 179 16.65 -10.34 -7.70
CA HIS A 179 16.74 -10.82 -9.07
C HIS A 179 15.42 -10.59 -9.83
N ASN A 180 14.29 -11.01 -9.25
CA ASN A 180 12.98 -10.84 -9.85
C ASN A 180 12.54 -9.36 -9.95
N ALA A 181 12.90 -8.53 -8.97
CA ALA A 181 12.67 -7.08 -9.05
C ALA A 181 13.47 -6.45 -10.19
N MET A 182 14.71 -6.89 -10.42
CA MET A 182 15.52 -6.44 -11.55
C MET A 182 14.99 -6.92 -12.91
N GLU A 183 14.41 -8.12 -12.98
CA GLU A 183 13.73 -8.58 -14.20
C GLU A 183 12.49 -7.73 -14.51
N ILE A 184 11.75 -7.29 -13.47
CA ILE A 184 10.67 -6.31 -13.65
C ILE A 184 11.27 -4.98 -14.15
N TYR A 185 12.34 -4.47 -13.52
CA TYR A 185 12.98 -3.21 -13.90
C TYR A 185 13.35 -3.17 -15.38
N LYS A 186 13.98 -4.24 -15.88
CA LYS A 186 14.39 -4.36 -17.29
C LYS A 186 13.22 -4.31 -18.28
N ARG A 187 12.02 -4.78 -17.87
CA ARG A 187 10.80 -4.77 -18.69
C ARG A 187 10.08 -3.43 -18.70
N LEU A 188 10.32 -2.60 -17.68
CA LEU A 188 9.72 -1.27 -17.60
C LEU A 188 10.44 -0.30 -18.56
N PRO A 189 9.76 0.78 -19.02
CA PRO A 189 10.43 1.85 -19.74
C PRO A 189 11.65 2.33 -18.96
N GLN A 190 12.82 2.27 -19.61
CA GLN A 190 14.06 2.65 -18.96
C GLN A 190 14.12 4.17 -18.80
N PRO A 191 14.62 4.65 -17.65
CA PRO A 191 14.81 6.08 -17.47
C PRO A 191 15.90 6.60 -18.39
N ASP A 192 15.74 7.84 -18.82
CA ASP A 192 16.71 8.61 -19.59
C ASP A 192 16.85 10.03 -19.00
N ILE A 193 17.64 10.87 -19.63
CA ILE A 193 17.90 12.23 -19.17
C ILE A 193 16.63 13.10 -19.12
N ASN A 194 15.61 12.78 -19.94
CA ASN A 194 14.35 13.51 -20.01
C ASN A 194 13.24 12.88 -19.14
N HIS A 195 13.39 11.59 -18.79
CA HIS A 195 12.41 10.82 -18.03
C HIS A 195 13.08 10.14 -16.82
N LYS A 196 13.52 10.96 -15.89
CA LYS A 196 14.20 10.49 -14.67
C LYS A 196 13.22 9.88 -13.67
N VAL A 197 13.67 8.86 -12.94
CA VAL A 197 12.88 8.24 -11.88
C VAL A 197 13.06 9.01 -10.59
N ARG A 198 11.92 9.41 -9.99
CA ARG A 198 11.86 10.14 -8.73
C ARG A 198 11.54 9.25 -7.53
N THR A 199 10.72 8.21 -7.72
CA THR A 199 10.33 7.31 -6.64
C THR A 199 10.40 5.87 -7.11
N PHE A 200 11.00 5.03 -6.27
CA PHE A 200 10.95 3.58 -6.39
C PHE A 200 9.98 3.02 -5.35
N GLY A 201 9.26 1.97 -5.70
CA GLY A 201 8.42 1.21 -4.79
C GLY A 201 8.61 -0.27 -5.00
N ILE A 202 8.95 -1.01 -3.94
CA ILE A 202 8.98 -2.47 -3.95
C ILE A 202 7.93 -3.00 -2.98
N SER A 203 7.25 -4.06 -3.39
CA SER A 203 6.26 -4.73 -2.55
C SER A 203 6.38 -6.23 -2.69
N VAL A 204 6.24 -6.92 -1.55
CA VAL A 204 6.03 -8.36 -1.47
C VAL A 204 4.64 -8.62 -0.90
N PHE A 205 3.89 -9.54 -1.46
CA PHE A 205 2.51 -9.81 -1.12
C PHE A 205 2.17 -11.29 -1.29
N GLU A 206 0.93 -11.70 -0.99
CA GLU A 206 0.58 -13.12 -0.84
C GLU A 206 1.55 -13.80 0.14
N LEU A 207 1.50 -13.30 1.40
CA LEU A 207 2.41 -13.73 2.45
C LEU A 207 1.92 -15.01 3.10
N HIS A 208 2.84 -15.92 3.38
CA HIS A 208 2.60 -17.21 4.02
C HIS A 208 3.48 -17.35 5.26
N GLN A 209 2.99 -18.06 6.28
CA GLN A 209 3.82 -18.44 7.42
C GLN A 209 4.81 -19.53 6.99
N VAL A 210 6.07 -19.38 7.39
CA VAL A 210 7.10 -20.39 7.14
C VAL A 210 6.66 -21.76 7.68
N SER A 211 6.00 -21.80 8.84
CA SER A 211 5.52 -23.02 9.48
C SER A 211 4.39 -23.73 8.72
N ALA A 212 3.62 -22.99 7.91
CA ALA A 212 2.53 -23.53 7.10
C ALA A 212 3.02 -24.17 5.79
N TYR A 213 4.29 -23.96 5.45
CA TYR A 213 4.90 -24.49 4.24
C TYR A 213 5.64 -25.78 4.59
N ASN A 214 5.19 -26.91 4.04
CA ASN A 214 5.99 -28.15 4.03
C ASN A 214 7.21 -27.90 3.15
N LEU A 215 8.29 -27.46 3.77
CA LEU A 215 9.57 -27.32 3.11
C LEU A 215 10.09 -28.74 2.84
N ASP A 216 9.93 -29.20 1.60
CA ASP A 216 10.67 -30.36 1.12
C ASP A 216 12.15 -30.16 1.42
N PHE A 217 12.82 -31.25 1.81
CA PHE A 217 14.24 -31.26 2.20
C PHE A 217 15.14 -30.53 1.18
N PHE A 218 14.70 -30.45 -0.08
CA PHE A 218 15.40 -29.78 -1.19
C PHE A 218 15.17 -28.26 -1.27
N ASN A 219 14.20 -27.71 -0.57
CA ASN A 219 13.84 -26.28 -0.64
C ASN A 219 14.30 -25.47 0.59
N ARG A 220 15.05 -26.06 1.52
CA ARG A 220 15.57 -25.37 2.71
C ARG A 220 16.59 -24.29 2.40
N ASP A 221 17.34 -24.43 1.31
CA ASP A 221 18.39 -23.48 0.90
C ASP A 221 17.83 -22.11 0.47
N HIS A 222 16.53 -22.03 0.17
CA HIS A 222 15.83 -20.78 -0.15
C HIS A 222 15.41 -19.98 1.09
N LEU A 223 15.49 -20.58 2.28
CA LEU A 223 15.23 -19.93 3.56
C LEU A 223 16.55 -19.69 4.28
N ILE A 224 17.12 -18.53 4.05
CA ILE A 224 18.38 -18.20 4.67
C ILE A 224 18.17 -17.74 6.11
N PRO A 225 18.89 -18.30 7.10
CA PRO A 225 18.79 -17.89 8.49
C PRO A 225 19.51 -16.55 8.73
N PHE A 226 19.03 -15.48 8.06
CA PHE A 226 19.58 -14.14 8.26
C PHE A 226 19.17 -13.49 9.58
N LYS A 227 18.46 -14.19 10.46
CA LYS A 227 18.00 -13.61 11.74
C LYS A 227 19.14 -13.00 12.57
N GLN A 228 20.32 -13.62 12.55
CA GLN A 228 21.50 -13.09 13.26
C GLN A 228 22.03 -11.81 12.61
N ILE A 229 22.06 -11.76 11.29
CA ILE A 229 22.50 -10.58 10.52
C ILE A 229 21.44 -9.46 10.69
N ASP A 230 20.15 -9.80 10.58
CA ASP A 230 19.07 -8.86 10.80
C ASP A 230 19.13 -8.27 12.22
N PHE A 231 19.37 -9.10 13.24
CA PHE A 231 19.54 -8.67 14.62
C PHE A 231 20.74 -7.70 14.80
N LEU A 232 21.87 -7.99 14.15
CA LEU A 232 23.05 -7.12 14.20
C LEU A 232 22.77 -5.77 13.53
N LYS A 233 22.07 -5.75 12.40
CA LYS A 233 21.66 -4.52 11.73
C LYS A 233 20.65 -3.71 12.55
N ASP A 234 19.70 -4.36 13.23
CA ASP A 234 18.74 -3.70 14.12
C ASP A 234 19.47 -3.04 15.33
N LYS A 235 20.49 -3.70 15.85
CA LYS A 235 21.22 -3.22 17.03
C LYS A 235 22.27 -2.15 16.72
N TYR A 236 22.97 -2.27 15.59
CA TYR A 236 24.14 -1.46 15.27
C TYR A 236 23.99 -0.60 14.01
N GLY A 237 22.84 -0.67 13.34
CA GLY A 237 22.53 0.09 12.14
C GLY A 237 22.80 -0.67 10.82
N GLU A 238 22.16 -0.19 9.76
CA GLU A 238 22.10 -0.83 8.43
C GLU A 238 23.48 -1.07 7.78
N ASN A 239 24.46 -0.25 8.12
CA ASN A 239 25.76 -0.25 7.46
C ASN A 239 26.78 -1.18 8.11
N ILE A 240 26.44 -1.86 9.23
CA ILE A 240 27.37 -2.69 9.99
C ILE A 240 27.84 -3.92 9.21
N ILE A 241 26.94 -4.51 8.43
CA ILE A 241 27.20 -5.64 7.57
C ILE A 241 26.56 -5.37 6.20
N ARG A 242 27.39 -5.40 5.16
CA ARG A 242 26.92 -5.37 3.77
C ARG A 242 27.19 -6.72 3.15
N LEU A 243 26.15 -7.36 2.64
CA LEU A 243 26.31 -8.54 1.81
C LEU A 243 27.04 -8.12 0.53
N GLY A 244 28.28 -8.56 0.38
CA GLY A 244 29.02 -8.42 -0.86
C GLY A 244 28.30 -9.24 -1.94
N LEU A 245 27.53 -8.60 -2.79
CA LEU A 245 27.29 -9.15 -4.11
C LEU A 245 28.55 -8.79 -4.88
N GLY A 246 29.36 -9.81 -5.17
CA GLY A 246 30.62 -9.62 -5.88
C GLY A 246 30.41 -8.77 -7.12
N ASN A 247 31.30 -7.80 -7.30
CA ASN A 247 31.50 -7.18 -8.59
C ASN A 247 31.99 -8.30 -9.52
N SER A 248 31.14 -8.79 -10.38
CA SER A 248 31.55 -9.46 -11.62
C SER A 248 31.22 -8.53 -12.75
#